data_adaeb57f20b220250ec86adb1bb4b5e1
#
_entry.id   adaeb57f20b220250ec86adb1bb4b5e1
#
_cell.length_a   1.000
_cell.length_b   1.000
_cell.length_c   1.000
_cell.angle_alpha   90.00
_cell.angle_beta   90.00
_cell.angle_gamma   90.00
#
_symmetry.space_group_name_H-M   'P 1'
#
loop_
_entity.id
_entity.type
_entity.pdbx_description
1 polymer ?
#
loop_
_entity_poly.entity_id
_entity_poly.type
_entity_poly.pdbx_seq_one_letter_code
_entity_poly.pdbx_strand_id
1 'polypeptide(L)'
;REEILLQAQAVFNRLHHNAHTGLFQGSAKQHDADFVFASVQSLAKPEALERFSHEHFDYIVVDEFHHASAPSYRSILQHFNPRFLLGLTATPERTDQADILTLCDNNLVFERNLVHGINEQLLAPIHYYGIYDEFVDYQEIPWRSGRFDPELIEFAFATKKRAQHIYQHWLKHKQSRTLGFCISQRHADYMNDYFQQQGVRSGAVYAGSALTRHNALQQLTDGQLDVIFSVDMFNEGTDLPALDTVLMLRPTESKIIFLQQLGRGLRLSANTQKTHVVVLDFLGNHQSFLNSPA
;
A
#
# COMPACT_ATOMS: atom_id res chain seq x y z
N ARG A 1 -5.73 -7.58 -6.41
CA ARG A 1 -5.96 -8.56 -5.32
C ARG A 1 -7.47 -8.75 -5.16
N GLU A 2 -7.89 -9.94 -4.74
CA GLU A 2 -9.29 -10.33 -4.61
C GLU A 2 -10.11 -9.36 -3.74
N GLU A 3 -9.58 -9.00 -2.60
CA GLU A 3 -10.22 -8.10 -1.64
C GLU A 3 -10.59 -6.74 -2.24
N ILE A 4 -9.74 -6.17 -3.11
CA ILE A 4 -9.99 -4.88 -3.77
C ILE A 4 -11.19 -5.01 -4.70
N LEU A 5 -11.25 -6.08 -5.49
CA LEU A 5 -12.34 -6.33 -6.42
C LEU A 5 -13.67 -6.53 -5.69
N LEU A 6 -13.65 -7.30 -4.59
CA LEU A 6 -14.82 -7.52 -3.75
C LEU A 6 -15.31 -6.21 -3.09
N GLN A 7 -14.39 -5.37 -2.61
CA GLN A 7 -14.74 -4.07 -2.03
C GLN A 7 -15.35 -3.15 -3.09
N ALA A 8 -14.76 -3.06 -4.28
CA ALA A 8 -15.28 -2.26 -5.37
C ALA A 8 -16.67 -2.75 -5.78
N GLN A 9 -16.85 -4.05 -5.99
CA GLN A 9 -18.15 -4.65 -6.32
C GLN A 9 -19.20 -4.36 -5.23
N ALA A 10 -18.84 -4.48 -3.96
CA ALA A 10 -19.76 -4.19 -2.85
C ALA A 10 -20.21 -2.72 -2.82
N VAL A 11 -19.33 -1.77 -3.16
CA VAL A 11 -19.68 -0.35 -3.26
C VAL A 11 -20.63 -0.13 -4.43
N PHE A 12 -20.34 -0.70 -5.61
CA PHE A 12 -21.21 -0.57 -6.78
C PHE A 12 -22.60 -1.17 -6.54
N ASN A 13 -22.68 -2.34 -5.91
CA ASN A 13 -23.96 -2.97 -5.56
C ASN A 13 -24.81 -2.14 -4.60
N ARG A 14 -24.18 -1.35 -3.72
CA ARG A 14 -24.89 -0.40 -2.84
C ARG A 14 -25.44 0.81 -3.58
N LEU A 15 -24.73 1.28 -4.61
CA LEU A 15 -25.11 2.45 -5.37
C LEU A 15 -26.07 2.12 -6.52
N HIS A 16 -25.92 0.93 -7.09
CA HIS A 16 -26.67 0.46 -8.26
C HIS A 16 -27.35 -0.88 -7.96
N HIS A 17 -28.42 -0.82 -7.14
CA HIS A 17 -29.10 -2.04 -6.63
C HIS A 17 -29.65 -2.99 -7.72
N ASN A 18 -29.90 -2.50 -8.93
CA ASN A 18 -30.45 -3.27 -10.05
C ASN A 18 -29.39 -3.68 -11.09
N ALA A 19 -28.13 -3.30 -10.90
CA ALA A 19 -27.07 -3.62 -11.85
C ALA A 19 -26.55 -5.04 -11.62
N HIS A 20 -26.40 -5.79 -12.70
CA HIS A 20 -25.75 -7.09 -12.66
C HIS A 20 -24.22 -6.90 -12.62
N THR A 21 -23.59 -7.37 -11.55
CA THR A 21 -22.15 -7.27 -11.35
C THR A 21 -21.47 -8.64 -11.42
N GLY A 22 -20.32 -8.72 -12.10
CA GLY A 22 -19.55 -9.94 -12.27
C GLY A 22 -18.11 -9.80 -11.76
N LEU A 23 -17.54 -10.91 -11.28
CA LEU A 23 -16.12 -11.02 -10.92
C LEU A 23 -15.37 -11.82 -11.97
N PHE A 24 -14.20 -11.31 -12.41
CA PHE A 24 -13.32 -11.98 -13.35
C PHE A 24 -11.92 -12.12 -12.76
N GLN A 25 -11.76 -13.13 -11.90
CA GLN A 25 -10.49 -13.43 -11.24
C GLN A 25 -10.39 -14.91 -10.86
N GLY A 26 -9.17 -15.45 -10.74
CA GLY A 26 -8.95 -16.84 -10.32
C GLY A 26 -9.86 -17.83 -11.06
N SER A 27 -10.72 -18.54 -10.32
CA SER A 27 -11.74 -19.46 -10.87
C SER A 27 -13.04 -18.75 -11.28
N ALA A 28 -13.34 -17.57 -10.74
CA ALA A 28 -14.51 -16.79 -11.14
C ALA A 28 -14.29 -16.15 -12.49
N LYS A 29 -15.19 -16.42 -13.45
CA LYS A 29 -15.11 -15.97 -14.85
C LYS A 29 -16.45 -15.39 -15.33
N GLN A 30 -17.09 -14.60 -14.46
CA GLN A 30 -18.36 -13.93 -14.75
C GLN A 30 -18.11 -12.76 -15.70
N HIS A 31 -18.42 -12.92 -16.96
CA HIS A 31 -18.17 -11.94 -18.01
C HIS A 31 -19.44 -11.32 -18.60
N ASP A 32 -20.59 -11.97 -18.40
CA ASP A 32 -21.90 -11.50 -18.87
C ASP A 32 -22.56 -10.69 -17.74
N ALA A 33 -22.07 -9.46 -17.53
CA ALA A 33 -22.56 -8.56 -16.51
C ALA A 33 -22.42 -7.09 -16.94
N ASP A 34 -23.27 -6.20 -16.38
CA ASP A 34 -23.23 -4.76 -16.67
C ASP A 34 -21.91 -4.13 -16.17
N PHE A 35 -21.43 -4.62 -15.01
CA PHE A 35 -20.15 -4.20 -14.43
C PHE A 35 -19.29 -5.44 -14.14
N VAL A 36 -18.12 -5.51 -14.76
CA VAL A 36 -17.16 -6.60 -14.57
C VAL A 36 -15.94 -6.10 -13.78
N PHE A 37 -15.73 -6.66 -12.61
CA PHE A 37 -14.56 -6.39 -11.77
C PHE A 37 -13.49 -7.44 -12.05
N ALA A 38 -12.44 -7.06 -12.77
CA ALA A 38 -11.42 -7.98 -13.27
C ALA A 38 -10.06 -7.76 -12.62
N SER A 39 -9.33 -8.84 -12.33
CA SER A 39 -7.90 -8.74 -12.07
C SER A 39 -7.11 -8.73 -13.37
N VAL A 40 -6.11 -7.86 -13.46
CA VAL A 40 -5.24 -7.76 -14.64
C VAL A 40 -4.62 -9.11 -14.99
N GLN A 41 -4.11 -9.86 -14.00
CA GLN A 41 -3.51 -11.17 -14.20
C GLN A 41 -4.47 -12.22 -14.79
N SER A 42 -5.77 -12.09 -14.52
CA SER A 42 -6.78 -13.01 -15.06
C SER A 42 -7.26 -12.58 -16.44
N LEU A 43 -7.43 -11.28 -16.64
CA LEU A 43 -8.00 -10.74 -17.88
C LEU A 43 -6.95 -10.66 -19.01
N ALA A 44 -5.67 -10.42 -18.70
CA ALA A 44 -4.60 -10.30 -19.69
C ALA A 44 -4.25 -11.61 -20.42
N LYS A 45 -4.82 -12.73 -20.00
CA LYS A 45 -4.60 -14.02 -20.68
C LYS A 45 -5.31 -14.03 -22.03
N PRO A 46 -4.67 -14.50 -23.12
CA PRO A 46 -5.28 -14.52 -24.45
C PRO A 46 -6.66 -15.19 -24.48
N GLU A 47 -6.78 -16.36 -23.84
CA GLU A 47 -8.04 -17.10 -23.76
C GLU A 47 -9.13 -16.42 -22.92
N ALA A 48 -8.75 -15.43 -22.12
CA ALA A 48 -9.70 -14.60 -21.38
C ALA A 48 -10.18 -13.43 -22.24
N LEU A 49 -9.27 -12.76 -22.94
CA LEU A 49 -9.59 -11.66 -23.84
C LEU A 49 -10.49 -12.11 -25.00
N GLU A 50 -10.26 -13.29 -25.56
CA GLU A 50 -11.08 -13.87 -26.65
C GLU A 50 -12.57 -14.05 -26.28
N ARG A 51 -12.93 -14.01 -24.99
CA ARG A 51 -14.33 -14.09 -24.54
C ARG A 51 -15.10 -12.79 -24.72
N PHE A 52 -14.40 -11.71 -25.01
CA PHE A 52 -14.97 -10.36 -25.12
C PHE A 52 -14.72 -9.83 -26.55
N SER A 53 -15.73 -9.21 -27.12
CA SER A 53 -15.50 -8.42 -28.34
C SER A 53 -14.69 -7.16 -28.01
N HIS A 54 -14.09 -6.56 -29.04
CA HIS A 54 -13.30 -5.33 -28.85
C HIS A 54 -14.14 -4.18 -28.32
N GLU A 55 -15.41 -4.10 -28.64
CA GLU A 55 -16.38 -3.07 -28.23
C GLU A 55 -17.25 -3.52 -27.06
N HIS A 56 -16.86 -4.57 -26.31
CA HIS A 56 -17.68 -5.11 -25.24
C HIS A 56 -17.96 -4.13 -24.13
N PHE A 57 -16.97 -3.30 -23.78
CA PHE A 57 -17.08 -2.30 -22.72
C PHE A 57 -17.11 -0.89 -23.28
N ASP A 58 -18.16 -0.11 -22.95
CA ASP A 58 -18.20 1.34 -23.24
C ASP A 58 -17.23 2.12 -22.36
N TYR A 59 -17.04 1.68 -21.09
CA TYR A 59 -16.19 2.33 -20.09
C TYR A 59 -15.22 1.33 -19.49
N ILE A 60 -13.95 1.72 -19.43
CA ILE A 60 -12.91 0.98 -18.72
C ILE A 60 -12.28 1.89 -17.69
N VAL A 61 -12.25 1.42 -16.44
CA VAL A 61 -11.56 2.08 -15.33
C VAL A 61 -10.39 1.20 -14.90
N VAL A 62 -9.19 1.76 -14.92
CA VAL A 62 -7.96 1.06 -14.51
C VAL A 62 -7.42 1.72 -13.25
N ASP A 63 -7.46 0.99 -12.14
CA ASP A 63 -6.83 1.39 -10.89
C ASP A 63 -5.32 1.06 -10.92
N GLU A 64 -4.52 1.81 -10.16
CA GLU A 64 -3.06 1.77 -10.15
C GLU A 64 -2.48 1.92 -11.57
N PHE A 65 -2.99 2.91 -12.31
CA PHE A 65 -2.67 3.15 -13.72
C PHE A 65 -1.17 3.38 -13.99
N HIS A 66 -0.38 3.69 -12.96
CA HIS A 66 1.06 3.75 -13.05
C HIS A 66 1.72 2.42 -13.46
N HIS A 67 0.99 1.30 -13.45
CA HIS A 67 1.43 0.02 -14.00
C HIS A 67 1.03 -0.20 -15.46
N ALA A 68 0.34 0.74 -16.11
CA ALA A 68 -0.24 0.56 -17.44
C ALA A 68 0.81 0.34 -18.55
N SER A 69 2.06 0.71 -18.31
CA SER A 69 3.19 0.39 -19.22
C SER A 69 3.56 -1.10 -19.26
N ALA A 70 3.16 -1.89 -18.25
CA ALA A 70 3.46 -3.32 -18.19
C ALA A 70 2.74 -4.11 -19.31
N PRO A 71 3.37 -5.18 -19.87
CA PRO A 71 2.80 -5.95 -20.98
C PRO A 71 1.38 -6.46 -20.74
N SER A 72 1.06 -6.88 -19.50
CA SER A 72 -0.27 -7.38 -19.14
C SER A 72 -1.36 -6.30 -19.21
N TYR A 73 -1.04 -5.05 -18.84
CA TYR A 73 -1.98 -3.94 -19.01
C TYR A 73 -2.12 -3.55 -20.47
N ARG A 74 -1.00 -3.47 -21.18
CA ARG A 74 -1.00 -3.14 -22.61
C ARG A 74 -1.84 -4.12 -23.44
N SER A 75 -1.76 -5.43 -23.17
CA SER A 75 -2.57 -6.41 -23.89
C SER A 75 -4.08 -6.19 -23.70
N ILE A 76 -4.51 -5.81 -22.48
CA ILE A 76 -5.91 -5.48 -22.20
C ILE A 76 -6.32 -4.19 -22.92
N LEU A 77 -5.53 -3.12 -22.79
CA LEU A 77 -5.84 -1.82 -23.38
C LEU A 77 -5.80 -1.85 -24.92
N GLN A 78 -5.00 -2.72 -25.54
CA GLN A 78 -4.97 -2.92 -26.99
C GLN A 78 -6.11 -3.80 -27.51
N HIS A 79 -6.64 -4.68 -26.67
CA HIS A 79 -7.75 -5.55 -27.05
C HIS A 79 -9.07 -4.80 -27.10
N PHE A 80 -9.36 -3.96 -26.11
CA PHE A 80 -10.62 -3.24 -25.99
C PHE A 80 -10.58 -1.86 -26.67
N ASN A 81 -11.73 -1.46 -27.23
CA ASN A 81 -11.94 -0.16 -27.84
C ASN A 81 -13.07 0.61 -27.12
N PRO A 82 -12.87 1.02 -25.84
CA PRO A 82 -13.91 1.66 -25.07
C PRO A 82 -14.18 3.08 -25.58
N ARG A 83 -15.39 3.59 -25.35
CA ARG A 83 -15.72 5.01 -25.57
C ARG A 83 -15.01 5.92 -24.56
N PHE A 84 -14.70 5.40 -23.38
CA PHE A 84 -14.03 6.15 -22.33
C PHE A 84 -13.08 5.26 -21.53
N LEU A 85 -11.83 5.67 -21.42
CA LEU A 85 -10.81 5.05 -20.59
C LEU A 85 -10.45 6.02 -19.45
N LEU A 86 -10.57 5.56 -18.19
CA LEU A 86 -10.15 6.30 -17.01
C LEU A 86 -9.02 5.57 -16.30
N GLY A 87 -7.86 6.20 -16.21
CA GLY A 87 -6.75 5.76 -15.37
C GLY A 87 -6.79 6.46 -14.00
N LEU A 88 -6.71 5.69 -12.92
CA LEU A 88 -6.60 6.18 -11.55
C LEU A 88 -5.25 5.82 -10.97
N THR A 89 -4.54 6.77 -10.37
CA THR A 89 -3.26 6.52 -9.69
C THR A 89 -3.05 7.51 -8.57
N ALA A 90 -2.52 7.03 -7.44
CA ALA A 90 -2.10 7.89 -6.34
C ALA A 90 -0.72 8.54 -6.58
N THR A 91 0.03 8.06 -7.56
CA THR A 91 1.42 8.43 -7.81
C THR A 91 1.68 8.59 -9.30
N PRO A 92 1.30 9.74 -9.87
CA PRO A 92 1.53 10.01 -11.29
C PRO A 92 3.01 10.21 -11.64
N GLU A 93 3.87 10.52 -10.66
CA GLU A 93 5.29 10.87 -10.85
C GLU A 93 6.22 9.65 -10.91
N ARG A 94 6.11 8.82 -11.94
CA ARG A 94 7.14 7.81 -12.26
C ARG A 94 8.09 8.32 -13.35
N THR A 95 9.27 7.74 -13.44
CA THR A 95 10.29 8.06 -14.46
C THR A 95 9.82 7.79 -15.90
N ASP A 96 8.76 7.01 -16.07
CA ASP A 96 8.09 6.60 -17.31
C ASP A 96 6.72 7.28 -17.53
N GLN A 97 6.45 8.41 -16.87
CA GLN A 97 5.19 9.17 -16.95
C GLN A 97 4.72 9.50 -18.37
N ALA A 98 5.64 9.90 -19.24
CA ALA A 98 5.30 10.27 -20.61
C ALA A 98 4.56 9.13 -21.35
N ASP A 99 4.93 7.88 -21.08
CA ASP A 99 4.31 6.71 -21.69
C ASP A 99 2.88 6.44 -21.19
N ILE A 100 2.59 6.73 -19.91
CA ILE A 100 1.29 6.42 -19.31
C ILE A 100 0.24 7.43 -19.75
N LEU A 101 0.57 8.71 -19.79
CA LEU A 101 -0.34 9.76 -20.23
C LEU A 101 -0.70 9.61 -21.72
N THR A 102 0.22 9.10 -22.54
CA THR A 102 -0.07 8.81 -23.94
C THR A 102 -1.17 7.77 -24.14
N LEU A 103 -1.36 6.85 -23.19
CA LEU A 103 -2.46 5.88 -23.21
C LEU A 103 -3.83 6.52 -22.96
N CYS A 104 -3.87 7.77 -22.48
CA CYS A 104 -5.06 8.58 -22.26
C CYS A 104 -5.02 9.87 -23.09
N ASP A 105 -4.39 9.86 -24.27
CA ASP A 105 -4.26 10.99 -25.19
C ASP A 105 -3.67 12.24 -24.55
N ASN A 106 -2.78 12.06 -23.58
CA ASN A 106 -2.20 13.11 -22.71
C ASN A 106 -3.24 13.92 -21.93
N ASN A 107 -4.39 13.34 -21.66
CA ASN A 107 -5.50 14.01 -20.99
C ASN A 107 -5.47 13.76 -19.48
N LEU A 108 -4.95 14.70 -18.71
CA LEU A 108 -4.99 14.72 -17.25
C LEU A 108 -6.22 15.53 -16.79
N VAL A 109 -7.29 14.83 -16.39
CA VAL A 109 -8.57 15.48 -16.07
C VAL A 109 -8.68 15.97 -14.63
N PHE A 110 -7.91 15.37 -13.72
CA PHE A 110 -7.97 15.70 -12.30
C PHE A 110 -6.68 15.33 -11.57
N GLU A 111 -6.15 16.26 -10.77
CA GLU A 111 -5.00 16.04 -9.91
C GLU A 111 -5.26 16.69 -8.54
N ARG A 112 -5.03 15.93 -7.48
CA ARG A 112 -5.02 16.41 -6.10
C ARG A 112 -3.86 15.81 -5.33
N ASN A 113 -3.02 16.63 -4.79
CA ASN A 113 -1.93 16.18 -3.94
C ASN A 113 -2.39 15.98 -2.48
N LEU A 114 -1.51 15.38 -1.67
CA LEU A 114 -1.76 15.10 -0.26
C LEU A 114 -2.13 16.35 0.54
N VAL A 115 -1.46 17.47 0.28
CA VAL A 115 -1.67 18.75 0.99
C VAL A 115 -3.09 19.27 0.74
N HIS A 116 -3.57 19.20 -0.51
CA HIS A 116 -4.96 19.57 -0.82
C HIS A 116 -5.95 18.69 -0.05
N GLY A 117 -5.72 17.37 -0.01
CA GLY A 117 -6.60 16.44 0.71
C GLY A 117 -6.67 16.74 2.22
N ILE A 118 -5.56 17.13 2.84
CA ILE A 118 -5.50 17.52 4.26
C ILE A 118 -6.21 18.87 4.46
N ASN A 119 -5.94 19.89 3.62
CA ASN A 119 -6.53 21.21 3.73
C ASN A 119 -8.06 21.19 3.53
N GLU A 120 -8.56 20.29 2.71
CA GLU A 120 -9.98 20.07 2.48
C GLU A 120 -10.64 19.16 3.51
N GLN A 121 -9.89 18.73 4.53
CA GLN A 121 -10.37 17.82 5.59
C GLN A 121 -10.88 16.46 5.05
N LEU A 122 -10.40 16.04 3.90
CA LEU A 122 -10.63 14.70 3.35
C LEU A 122 -9.68 13.67 3.94
N LEU A 123 -8.49 14.13 4.37
CA LEU A 123 -7.44 13.32 4.95
C LEU A 123 -7.04 13.88 6.33
N ALA A 124 -6.59 12.97 7.21
CA ALA A 124 -6.07 13.34 8.52
C ALA A 124 -4.71 14.05 8.38
N PRO A 125 -4.44 15.11 9.15
CA PRO A 125 -3.12 15.73 9.25
C PRO A 125 -2.04 14.73 9.66
N ILE A 126 -0.78 15.03 9.31
CA ILE A 126 0.37 14.17 9.59
C ILE A 126 1.30 14.88 10.57
N HIS A 127 1.66 14.17 11.66
CA HIS A 127 2.80 14.54 12.48
C HIS A 127 3.97 13.62 12.13
N TYR A 128 4.90 14.15 11.32
CA TYR A 128 6.06 13.40 10.86
C TYR A 128 7.28 13.66 11.75
N TYR A 129 7.91 12.56 12.19
CA TYR A 129 9.14 12.55 12.95
C TYR A 129 10.20 11.76 12.20
N GLY A 130 11.16 12.45 11.60
CA GLY A 130 12.37 11.84 11.06
C GLY A 130 13.33 11.56 12.21
N ILE A 131 13.62 10.31 12.48
CA ILE A 131 14.45 9.85 13.59
C ILE A 131 15.74 9.29 13.00
N TYR A 132 16.88 9.86 13.39
CA TYR A 132 18.16 9.35 12.94
C TYR A 132 18.42 7.94 13.51
N ASP A 133 18.68 6.98 12.62
CA ASP A 133 18.98 5.59 12.98
C ASP A 133 20.50 5.38 12.99
N GLU A 134 21.13 5.66 14.14
CA GLU A 134 22.56 5.51 14.35
C GLU A 134 23.04 4.04 14.44
N PHE A 135 22.10 3.10 14.49
CA PHE A 135 22.40 1.67 14.70
C PHE A 135 22.57 0.89 13.40
N VAL A 136 22.35 1.53 12.26
CA VAL A 136 22.52 0.92 10.94
C VAL A 136 23.47 1.77 10.10
N ASP A 137 24.64 1.23 9.82
CA ASP A 137 25.56 1.85 8.84
C ASP A 137 25.27 1.31 7.44
N TYR A 138 24.52 2.07 6.68
CA TYR A 138 24.15 1.69 5.31
C TYR A 138 25.34 1.73 4.35
N GLN A 139 26.45 2.40 4.68
CA GLN A 139 27.66 2.45 3.84
C GLN A 139 28.40 1.10 3.85
N GLU A 140 28.24 0.31 4.93
CA GLU A 140 28.82 -1.02 5.04
C GLU A 140 27.98 -2.10 4.36
N ILE A 141 26.72 -1.77 3.95
CA ILE A 141 25.82 -2.73 3.32
C ILE A 141 25.91 -2.60 1.79
N PRO A 142 26.37 -3.65 1.06
CA PRO A 142 26.51 -3.59 -0.39
C PRO A 142 25.19 -3.27 -1.09
N TRP A 143 25.24 -2.29 -1.99
CA TRP A 143 24.16 -1.91 -2.87
C TRP A 143 24.39 -2.49 -4.27
N ARG A 144 23.53 -3.40 -4.73
CA ARG A 144 23.64 -4.08 -6.02
C ARG A 144 22.29 -4.17 -6.70
N SER A 145 22.25 -3.89 -8.01
CA SER A 145 21.02 -4.03 -8.83
C SER A 145 19.80 -3.31 -8.25
N GLY A 146 20.00 -2.09 -7.69
CA GLY A 146 18.93 -1.27 -7.16
C GLY A 146 18.39 -1.68 -5.80
N ARG A 147 19.14 -2.49 -5.01
CA ARG A 147 18.76 -2.89 -3.64
C ARG A 147 19.98 -3.20 -2.79
N PHE A 148 19.78 -3.11 -1.48
CA PHE A 148 20.76 -3.59 -0.51
C PHE A 148 20.86 -5.13 -0.51
N ASP A 149 22.02 -5.64 -0.07
CA ASP A 149 22.15 -7.06 0.17
C ASP A 149 21.14 -7.54 1.22
N PRO A 150 20.21 -8.48 0.87
CA PRO A 150 19.09 -8.82 1.74
C PRO A 150 19.47 -9.43 3.08
N GLU A 151 20.57 -10.23 3.11
CA GLU A 151 20.99 -10.92 4.34
C GLU A 151 21.69 -9.94 5.29
N LEU A 152 22.59 -9.11 4.75
CA LEU A 152 23.36 -8.15 5.56
C LEU A 152 22.46 -7.04 6.13
N ILE A 153 21.53 -6.53 5.32
CA ILE A 153 20.61 -5.51 5.82
C ILE A 153 19.65 -6.10 6.87
N GLU A 154 19.17 -7.32 6.68
CA GLU A 154 18.33 -8.00 7.67
C GLU A 154 19.05 -8.16 9.00
N PHE A 155 20.34 -8.56 8.97
CA PHE A 155 21.15 -8.71 10.17
C PHE A 155 21.37 -7.39 10.90
N ALA A 156 21.61 -6.31 10.17
CA ALA A 156 21.77 -4.97 10.73
C ALA A 156 20.49 -4.44 11.39
N PHE A 157 19.32 -4.82 10.89
CA PHE A 157 18.02 -4.35 11.40
C PHE A 157 17.54 -5.12 12.64
N ALA A 158 17.88 -6.40 12.79
CA ALA A 158 17.42 -7.23 13.90
C ALA A 158 18.39 -7.18 15.10
N THR A 159 18.64 -5.99 15.63
CA THR A 159 19.52 -5.79 16.79
C THR A 159 18.76 -5.26 17.99
N LYS A 160 19.17 -5.67 19.20
CA LYS A 160 18.53 -5.25 20.46
C LYS A 160 18.61 -3.73 20.67
N LYS A 161 19.73 -3.10 20.34
CA LYS A 161 19.91 -1.65 20.49
C LYS A 161 18.95 -0.87 19.61
N ARG A 162 18.82 -1.28 18.33
CA ARG A 162 17.90 -0.68 17.38
C ARG A 162 16.44 -0.88 17.80
N ALA A 163 16.06 -2.10 18.19
CA ALA A 163 14.69 -2.37 18.66
C ALA A 163 14.34 -1.55 19.91
N GLN A 164 15.28 -1.37 20.84
CA GLN A 164 15.12 -0.51 22.00
C GLN A 164 14.93 0.96 21.61
N HIS A 165 15.72 1.46 20.68
CA HIS A 165 15.60 2.83 20.14
C HIS A 165 14.23 3.06 19.49
N ILE A 166 13.80 2.14 18.62
CA ILE A 166 12.48 2.18 17.99
C ILE A 166 11.37 2.17 19.05
N TYR A 167 11.46 1.29 20.03
CA TYR A 167 10.47 1.18 21.10
C TYR A 167 10.34 2.45 21.93
N GLN A 168 11.46 3.09 22.30
CA GLN A 168 11.47 4.33 23.06
C GLN A 168 10.80 5.48 22.30
N HIS A 169 11.12 5.64 21.02
CA HIS A 169 10.50 6.65 20.18
C HIS A 169 9.02 6.36 19.94
N TRP A 170 8.66 5.09 19.71
CA TRP A 170 7.28 4.69 19.60
C TRP A 170 6.49 5.00 20.87
N LEU A 171 7.00 4.62 22.03
CA LEU A 171 6.33 4.85 23.33
C LEU A 171 6.05 6.34 23.57
N LYS A 172 6.99 7.21 23.14
CA LYS A 172 6.89 8.67 23.30
C LYS A 172 5.84 9.31 22.37
N HIS A 173 5.67 8.79 21.16
CA HIS A 173 4.89 9.45 20.12
C HIS A 173 3.65 8.67 19.67
N LYS A 174 3.51 7.40 20.05
CA LYS A 174 2.41 6.55 19.62
C LYS A 174 1.04 7.10 20.00
N GLN A 175 0.06 6.74 19.20
CA GLN A 175 -1.35 6.84 19.56
C GLN A 175 -1.88 5.44 19.92
N SER A 176 -3.01 5.02 19.35
CA SER A 176 -3.69 3.79 19.78
C SER A 176 -3.37 2.57 18.90
N ARG A 177 -3.19 2.77 17.59
CA ARG A 177 -3.11 1.67 16.59
C ARG A 177 -1.96 1.88 15.66
N THR A 178 -0.96 1.00 15.75
CA THR A 178 0.30 1.15 15.03
C THR A 178 0.47 0.08 13.95
N LEU A 179 0.95 0.49 12.77
CA LEU A 179 1.44 -0.40 11.73
C LEU A 179 2.92 -0.11 11.48
N GLY A 180 3.78 -1.12 11.65
CA GLY A 180 5.21 -1.07 11.37
C GLY A 180 5.56 -1.80 10.08
N PHE A 181 6.26 -1.12 9.17
CA PHE A 181 6.74 -1.70 7.93
C PHE A 181 8.17 -2.21 8.08
N CYS A 182 8.33 -3.52 8.04
CA CYS A 182 9.61 -4.21 8.20
C CYS A 182 10.21 -4.62 6.86
N ILE A 183 11.52 -4.87 6.85
CA ILE A 183 12.26 -5.23 5.64
C ILE A 183 12.16 -6.72 5.30
N SER A 184 12.01 -7.58 6.31
CA SER A 184 11.95 -9.04 6.15
C SER A 184 11.04 -9.66 7.20
N GLN A 185 10.67 -10.93 6.99
CA GLN A 185 9.89 -11.72 7.94
C GLN A 185 10.61 -11.84 9.29
N ARG A 186 11.90 -12.15 9.27
CA ARG A 186 12.73 -12.22 10.47
C ARG A 186 12.78 -10.88 11.24
N HIS A 187 12.86 -9.76 10.52
CA HIS A 187 12.82 -8.44 11.15
C HIS A 187 11.44 -8.18 11.79
N ALA A 188 10.35 -8.56 11.14
CA ALA A 188 9.00 -8.43 11.69
C ALA A 188 8.81 -9.28 12.95
N ASP A 189 9.26 -10.55 12.93
CA ASP A 189 9.23 -11.43 14.10
C ASP A 189 10.08 -10.89 15.23
N TYR A 190 11.30 -10.43 14.93
CA TYR A 190 12.21 -9.86 15.94
C TYR A 190 11.60 -8.64 16.64
N MET A 191 11.01 -7.73 15.87
CA MET A 191 10.33 -6.55 16.42
C MET A 191 9.09 -6.92 17.24
N ASN A 192 8.32 -7.88 16.74
CA ASN A 192 7.17 -8.41 17.46
C ASN A 192 7.58 -9.00 18.82
N ASP A 193 8.57 -9.89 18.83
CA ASP A 193 9.07 -10.53 20.07
C ASP A 193 9.61 -9.51 21.06
N TYR A 194 10.36 -8.51 20.57
CA TYR A 194 10.88 -7.44 21.41
C TYR A 194 9.74 -6.63 22.04
N PHE A 195 8.72 -6.24 21.27
CA PHE A 195 7.59 -5.47 21.79
C PHE A 195 6.74 -6.29 22.79
N GLN A 196 6.52 -7.57 22.50
CA GLN A 196 5.83 -8.48 23.43
C GLN A 196 6.59 -8.64 24.76
N GLN A 197 7.91 -8.71 24.73
CA GLN A 197 8.75 -8.73 25.95
C GLN A 197 8.62 -7.44 26.77
N GLN A 198 8.23 -6.32 26.14
CA GLN A 198 7.93 -5.06 26.82
C GLN A 198 6.45 -4.95 27.27
N GLY A 199 5.65 -6.03 27.12
CA GLY A 199 4.24 -6.06 27.49
C GLY A 199 3.28 -5.42 26.48
N VAL A 200 3.73 -5.15 25.24
CA VAL A 200 2.89 -4.60 24.17
C VAL A 200 2.16 -5.73 23.45
N ARG A 201 0.88 -5.57 23.20
CA ARG A 201 0.08 -6.50 22.40
C ARG A 201 0.40 -6.30 20.93
N SER A 202 1.30 -7.09 20.39
CA SER A 202 1.76 -6.98 19.01
C SER A 202 1.65 -8.29 18.24
N GLY A 203 1.70 -8.20 16.91
CA GLY A 203 1.68 -9.35 16.02
C GLY A 203 2.52 -9.09 14.76
N ALA A 204 3.11 -10.17 14.19
CA ALA A 204 3.82 -10.12 12.93
C ALA A 204 2.94 -10.69 11.80
N VAL A 205 2.89 -9.99 10.63
CA VAL A 205 2.05 -10.34 9.48
C VAL A 205 2.85 -10.28 8.18
N TYR A 206 3.02 -11.43 7.57
CA TYR A 206 3.70 -11.61 6.28
C TYR A 206 3.17 -12.86 5.57
N ALA A 207 3.62 -13.12 4.35
CA ALA A 207 3.20 -14.30 3.60
C ALA A 207 3.58 -15.59 4.34
N GLY A 208 2.58 -16.37 4.78
CA GLY A 208 2.78 -17.61 5.54
C GLY A 208 2.85 -17.43 7.06
N SER A 209 2.66 -16.22 7.61
CA SER A 209 2.56 -16.02 9.07
C SER A 209 1.32 -16.71 9.65
N ALA A 210 1.42 -17.17 10.92
CA ALA A 210 0.31 -17.76 11.65
C ALA A 210 -0.87 -16.78 11.83
N LEU A 211 -0.56 -15.51 12.09
CA LEU A 211 -1.55 -14.43 12.14
C LEU A 211 -1.87 -13.98 10.73
N THR A 212 -3.09 -14.26 10.27
CA THR A 212 -3.53 -13.82 8.95
C THR A 212 -3.76 -12.31 8.90
N ARG A 213 -3.59 -11.72 7.73
CA ARG A 213 -3.83 -10.28 7.49
C ARG A 213 -5.21 -9.84 7.98
N HIS A 214 -6.25 -10.59 7.64
CA HIS A 214 -7.63 -10.28 8.03
C HIS A 214 -7.80 -10.24 9.55
N ASN A 215 -7.34 -11.28 10.24
CA ASN A 215 -7.45 -11.38 11.70
C ASN A 215 -6.63 -10.30 12.41
N ALA A 216 -5.42 -9.99 11.90
CA ALA A 216 -4.59 -8.94 12.45
C ALA A 216 -5.26 -7.56 12.38
N LEU A 217 -5.88 -7.25 11.24
CA LEU A 217 -6.60 -5.99 11.06
C LEU A 217 -7.82 -5.88 11.98
N GLN A 218 -8.57 -6.95 12.10
CA GLN A 218 -9.71 -7.00 13.01
C GLN A 218 -9.24 -6.79 14.46
N GLN A 219 -8.22 -7.52 14.91
CA GLN A 219 -7.66 -7.38 16.26
C GLN A 219 -7.09 -5.98 16.53
N LEU A 220 -6.45 -5.35 15.53
CA LEU A 220 -5.97 -3.97 15.65
C LEU A 220 -7.14 -2.99 15.76
N THR A 221 -8.17 -3.16 14.95
CA THR A 221 -9.37 -2.30 14.96
C THR A 221 -10.12 -2.43 16.29
N ASP A 222 -10.27 -3.64 16.80
CA ASP A 222 -10.97 -3.96 18.05
C ASP A 222 -10.11 -3.62 19.31
N GLY A 223 -8.87 -3.16 19.11
CA GLY A 223 -7.96 -2.83 20.21
C GLY A 223 -7.43 -4.04 20.97
N GLN A 224 -7.47 -5.23 20.38
CA GLN A 224 -6.83 -6.45 20.91
C GLN A 224 -5.32 -6.46 20.62
N LEU A 225 -4.90 -5.81 19.54
CA LEU A 225 -3.50 -5.49 19.23
C LEU A 225 -3.28 -3.99 19.28
N ASP A 226 -2.09 -3.58 19.74
CA ASP A 226 -1.61 -2.19 19.70
C ASP A 226 -0.73 -1.95 18.48
N VAL A 227 0.00 -3.00 18.02
CA VAL A 227 0.98 -2.92 16.93
C VAL A 227 0.90 -4.14 16.04
N ILE A 228 0.97 -3.92 14.72
CA ILE A 228 1.24 -4.94 13.71
C ILE A 228 2.57 -4.63 13.04
N PHE A 229 3.51 -5.59 13.02
CA PHE A 229 4.72 -5.54 12.21
C PHE A 229 4.51 -6.32 10.92
N SER A 230 4.74 -5.68 9.77
CA SER A 230 4.36 -6.26 8.48
C SER A 230 5.46 -6.19 7.44
N VAL A 231 5.46 -7.21 6.57
CA VAL A 231 6.28 -7.24 5.34
C VAL A 231 5.36 -7.37 4.14
N ASP A 232 5.33 -6.34 3.30
CA ASP A 232 4.63 -6.24 2.01
C ASP A 232 3.11 -6.58 1.98
N MET A 233 2.52 -6.90 3.14
CA MET A 233 1.10 -7.30 3.21
C MET A 233 0.13 -6.11 3.17
N PHE A 234 0.58 -4.92 3.54
CA PHE A 234 -0.26 -3.72 3.66
C PHE A 234 0.18 -2.57 2.73
N ASN A 235 1.00 -2.87 1.73
CA ASN A 235 1.49 -1.84 0.79
C ASN A 235 0.36 -1.32 -0.11
N GLU A 236 -0.59 -2.19 -0.53
CA GLU A 236 -1.65 -1.85 -1.48
C GLU A 236 -3.00 -2.48 -1.07
N GLY A 237 -4.10 -1.80 -1.44
CA GLY A 237 -5.45 -2.37 -1.43
C GLY A 237 -6.10 -2.58 -0.07
N THR A 238 -5.56 -2.02 1.03
CA THR A 238 -6.17 -2.14 2.36
C THR A 238 -6.56 -0.77 2.89
N ASP A 239 -7.82 -0.62 3.24
CA ASP A 239 -8.30 0.56 3.94
C ASP A 239 -8.15 0.36 5.46
N LEU A 240 -7.44 1.27 6.12
CA LEU A 240 -7.16 1.23 7.55
C LEU A 240 -7.49 2.57 8.23
N PRO A 241 -8.75 3.02 8.19
CA PRO A 241 -9.11 4.33 8.72
C PRO A 241 -8.84 4.44 10.23
N ALA A 242 -8.86 3.32 10.96
CA ALA A 242 -8.54 3.29 12.38
C ALA A 242 -7.05 3.45 12.70
N LEU A 243 -6.15 3.27 11.73
CA LEU A 243 -4.71 3.40 11.91
C LEU A 243 -4.34 4.86 12.21
N ASP A 244 -3.58 5.09 13.27
CA ASP A 244 -3.19 6.42 13.74
C ASP A 244 -1.68 6.59 13.96
N THR A 245 -0.91 5.51 13.88
CA THR A 245 0.54 5.54 14.03
C THR A 245 1.21 4.63 12.99
N VAL A 246 2.22 5.13 12.30
CA VAL A 246 3.00 4.40 11.29
C VAL A 246 4.47 4.39 11.68
N LEU A 247 5.10 3.20 11.68
CA LEU A 247 6.53 3.01 11.85
C LEU A 247 7.16 2.61 10.52
N MET A 248 7.99 3.48 9.97
CA MET A 248 8.82 3.19 8.80
C MET A 248 10.15 2.60 9.29
N LEU A 249 10.21 1.26 9.38
CA LEU A 249 11.35 0.53 9.92
C LEU A 249 12.27 -0.01 8.82
N ARG A 250 11.91 0.21 7.57
CA ARG A 250 12.70 -0.18 6.40
C ARG A 250 13.06 1.04 5.58
N PRO A 251 14.21 1.04 4.91
CA PRO A 251 14.53 2.07 3.93
C PRO A 251 13.47 2.04 2.83
N THR A 252 12.89 3.20 2.55
CA THR A 252 11.89 3.35 1.49
C THR A 252 12.47 4.28 0.42
N GLU A 253 13.02 3.70 -0.62
CA GLU A 253 13.66 4.44 -1.72
C GLU A 253 12.66 5.04 -2.70
N SER A 254 11.45 4.53 -2.70
CA SER A 254 10.38 4.98 -3.58
C SER A 254 9.40 5.87 -2.80
N LYS A 255 9.31 7.14 -3.21
CA LYS A 255 8.24 8.07 -2.79
C LYS A 255 6.86 7.42 -2.92
N ILE A 256 6.68 6.60 -3.94
CA ILE A 256 5.45 5.86 -4.22
C ILE A 256 5.12 4.90 -3.08
N ILE A 257 6.07 4.04 -2.70
CA ILE A 257 5.87 3.07 -1.61
C ILE A 257 5.61 3.80 -0.29
N PHE A 258 6.38 4.88 -0.01
CA PHE A 258 6.18 5.71 1.16
C PHE A 258 4.75 6.28 1.22
N LEU A 259 4.29 6.91 0.14
CA LEU A 259 2.94 7.49 0.06
C LEU A 259 1.84 6.43 0.13
N GLN A 260 2.04 5.25 -0.46
CA GLN A 260 1.11 4.13 -0.38
C GLN A 260 1.00 3.59 1.06
N GLN A 261 2.13 3.45 1.77
CA GLN A 261 2.15 3.01 3.16
C GLN A 261 1.50 4.04 4.08
N LEU A 262 1.85 5.31 3.90
CA LEU A 262 1.27 6.42 4.66
C LEU A 262 -0.23 6.56 4.40
N GLY A 263 -0.65 6.47 3.15
CA GLY A 263 -2.05 6.60 2.73
C GLY A 263 -3.02 5.68 3.45
N ARG A 264 -2.53 4.55 3.99
CA ARG A 264 -3.36 3.59 4.76
C ARG A 264 -3.96 4.22 6.03
N GLY A 265 -3.22 5.12 6.67
CA GLY A 265 -3.65 5.80 7.88
C GLY A 265 -4.22 7.20 7.65
N LEU A 266 -4.22 7.73 6.42
CA LEU A 266 -4.63 9.12 6.21
C LEU A 266 -6.14 9.34 6.20
N ARG A 267 -6.95 8.31 6.00
CA ARG A 267 -8.40 8.47 6.02
C ARG A 267 -8.89 8.86 7.42
N LEU A 268 -9.84 9.77 7.44
CA LEU A 268 -10.53 10.11 8.68
C LEU A 268 -11.33 8.90 9.18
N SER A 269 -11.42 8.76 10.50
CA SER A 269 -12.17 7.68 11.14
C SER A 269 -13.09 8.26 12.20
N ALA A 270 -14.37 8.37 11.88
CA ALA A 270 -15.38 8.83 12.84
C ALA A 270 -15.45 7.93 14.08
N ASN A 271 -15.22 6.62 13.91
CA ASN A 271 -15.34 5.63 14.99
C ASN A 271 -14.19 5.68 16.01
N THR A 272 -13.03 6.24 15.66
CA THR A 272 -11.83 6.24 16.50
C THR A 272 -11.45 7.62 17.00
N GLN A 273 -12.21 8.68 16.63
CA GLN A 273 -11.91 10.08 16.94
C GLN A 273 -10.48 10.49 16.56
N LYS A 274 -9.93 9.87 15.53
CA LYS A 274 -8.58 10.17 15.03
C LYS A 274 -8.50 11.60 14.51
N THR A 275 -7.60 12.39 15.11
CA THR A 275 -7.36 13.78 14.73
C THR A 275 -6.19 13.95 13.76
N HIS A 276 -5.21 13.05 13.84
CA HIS A 276 -4.00 13.07 13.00
C HIS A 276 -3.37 11.68 12.91
N VAL A 277 -2.37 11.54 12.07
CA VAL A 277 -1.53 10.35 11.97
C VAL A 277 -0.11 10.69 12.39
N VAL A 278 0.45 9.91 13.28
CA VAL A 278 1.87 9.99 13.66
C VAL A 278 2.68 9.09 12.74
N VAL A 279 3.72 9.63 12.14
CA VAL A 279 4.69 8.88 11.32
C VAL A 279 6.06 8.95 11.98
N LEU A 280 6.62 7.81 12.34
CA LEU A 280 7.98 7.68 12.85
C LEU A 280 8.81 7.02 11.77
N ASP A 281 9.69 7.79 11.16
CA ASP A 281 10.54 7.34 10.05
C ASP A 281 11.99 7.26 10.52
N PHE A 282 12.53 6.03 10.57
CA PHE A 282 13.88 5.76 11.05
C PHE A 282 14.87 5.87 9.90
N LEU A 283 15.45 7.06 9.77
CA LEU A 283 16.31 7.47 8.66
C LEU A 283 17.76 7.05 8.91
N GLY A 284 18.31 6.30 7.97
CA GLY A 284 19.74 5.96 7.97
C GLY A 284 20.63 6.99 7.32
N ASN A 285 21.95 6.73 7.29
CA ASN A 285 22.97 7.58 6.73
C ASN A 285 23.18 7.42 5.20
N HIS A 286 22.28 6.75 4.50
CA HIS A 286 22.39 6.55 3.06
C HIS A 286 21.99 7.80 2.28
N GLN A 287 22.77 8.19 1.26
CA GLN A 287 22.57 9.43 0.50
C GLN A 287 21.21 9.52 -0.21
N SER A 288 20.61 8.39 -0.62
CA SER A 288 19.28 8.39 -1.24
C SER A 288 18.16 8.79 -0.29
N PHE A 289 18.36 8.71 1.04
CA PHE A 289 17.36 9.12 2.02
C PHE A 289 17.37 10.63 2.32
N LEU A 290 18.47 11.31 2.01
CA LEU A 290 18.56 12.77 2.12
C LEU A 290 17.72 13.51 1.08
N ASN A 291 17.26 12.80 0.05
CA ASN A 291 16.35 13.31 -0.97
C ASN A 291 14.88 12.96 -0.70
N SER A 292 14.54 12.58 0.53
CA SER A 292 13.13 12.38 0.91
C SER A 292 12.31 13.65 0.64
N PRO A 293 11.10 13.51 0.11
CA PRO A 293 10.33 14.67 -0.33
C PRO A 293 9.97 15.57 0.85
N ALA A 294 10.36 16.81 0.72
CA ALA A 294 9.82 17.90 1.50
C ALA A 294 8.34 18.13 1.13
#